data_4945a51cb881995a031a07f6a9afa7a9
#
_entry.id   4945a51cb881995a031a07f6a9afa7a9
#
_cell.length_a   1.000
_cell.length_b   1.000
_cell.length_c   1.000
_cell.angle_alpha   90.00
_cell.angle_beta   90.00
_cell.angle_gamma   90.00
#
_symmetry.space_group_name_H-M   'P 1'
#
loop_
_entity.id
_entity.type
_entity.pdbx_description
1 polymer ?
#
loop_
_entity_poly.entity_id
_entity_poly.type
_entity_poly.pdbx_seq_one_letter_code
_entity_poly.pdbx_strand_id
1 'polypeptide(L)'
;GFIDTHLHVESSLVTPLEFDRCVLPHGVTTAICDPHEIANVLGAAGIRYFLDASERTLMDLRVNLSSCVPATAFETAGARLEVEDLEPFRDHPKVIGLAEFMNFPGVLARDPGAIAKLAAFQDGHIDGHAPLLSGLDLNGYLAARIRTDHEATTAEEAREKLAKGMTILIREGSVSKDLEALAEVLTPDTSSFVCLCTDDRNPLDIAEEGHLDSMVRRLIARGARPCDAYRAASWSAAVAFGLRDRGQVAPGWRADLVLLDDLEECRVHSVVAAGRP
;
A
#
# COMPACT_ATOMS: atom_id res chain seq x y z
N GLY A 1 4.45 -3.61 14.72
CA GLY A 1 5.16 -3.60 13.44
C GLY A 1 4.57 -2.58 12.49
N PHE A 2 5.40 -2.06 11.62
CA PHE A 2 4.94 -1.14 10.58
C PHE A 2 4.29 -1.89 9.43
N ILE A 3 3.37 -1.23 8.73
CA ILE A 3 2.62 -1.76 7.61
C ILE A 3 2.84 -0.83 6.42
N ASP A 4 3.55 -1.30 5.40
CA ASP A 4 3.63 -0.61 4.11
C ASP A 4 2.37 -0.91 3.31
N THR A 5 1.63 0.13 2.99
CA THR A 5 0.27 -0.02 2.50
C THR A 5 0.14 -0.15 0.99
N HIS A 6 1.20 0.17 0.25
CA HIS A 6 1.23 0.03 -1.20
C HIS A 6 2.66 0.03 -1.71
N LEU A 7 3.03 -1.00 -2.45
CA LEU A 7 4.35 -1.11 -3.06
C LEU A 7 4.38 -2.14 -4.20
N HIS A 8 5.43 -2.03 -5.01
CA HIS A 8 5.77 -2.97 -6.07
C HIS A 8 7.16 -3.56 -5.76
N VAL A 9 7.19 -4.84 -5.35
CA VAL A 9 8.46 -5.51 -5.01
C VAL A 9 9.39 -5.57 -6.22
N GLU A 10 8.82 -5.69 -7.42
CA GLU A 10 9.55 -5.71 -8.69
C GLU A 10 10.38 -4.45 -8.90
N SER A 11 9.84 -3.28 -8.56
CA SER A 11 10.53 -1.99 -8.64
C SER A 11 11.72 -1.89 -7.72
N SER A 12 11.74 -2.66 -6.63
CA SER A 12 12.89 -2.76 -5.74
C SER A 12 14.04 -3.58 -6.35
N LEU A 13 13.83 -4.19 -7.53
CA LEU A 13 14.81 -4.99 -8.28
C LEU A 13 15.31 -6.23 -7.52
N VAL A 14 14.54 -6.71 -6.55
CA VAL A 14 14.82 -7.91 -5.77
C VAL A 14 13.61 -8.85 -5.75
N THR A 15 13.81 -10.07 -5.31
CA THR A 15 12.71 -11.01 -5.12
C THR A 15 11.95 -10.72 -3.80
N PRO A 16 10.72 -11.21 -3.62
CA PRO A 16 9.99 -11.02 -2.36
C PRO A 16 10.74 -11.50 -1.12
N LEU A 17 11.56 -12.55 -1.22
CA LEU A 17 12.36 -13.05 -0.08
C LEU A 17 13.54 -12.14 0.25
N GLU A 18 14.15 -11.51 -0.74
CA GLU A 18 15.22 -10.54 -0.50
C GLU A 18 14.64 -9.18 -0.06
N PHE A 19 13.50 -8.79 -0.58
CA PHE A 19 12.76 -7.62 -0.10
C PHE A 19 12.42 -7.73 1.39
N ASP A 20 11.91 -8.89 1.82
CA ASP A 20 11.67 -9.22 3.23
C ASP A 20 12.91 -8.93 4.10
N ARG A 21 14.10 -9.36 3.67
CA ARG A 21 15.38 -9.08 4.37
C ARG A 21 15.76 -7.61 4.40
N CYS A 22 15.42 -6.86 3.36
CA CYS A 22 15.72 -5.44 3.29
C CYS A 22 14.85 -4.63 4.26
N VAL A 23 13.56 -4.94 4.39
CA VAL A 23 12.60 -4.05 5.06
C VAL A 23 12.33 -4.42 6.53
N LEU A 24 12.51 -5.71 6.91
CA LEU A 24 12.34 -6.13 8.31
C LEU A 24 13.20 -5.34 9.30
N PRO A 25 14.50 -5.08 9.04
CA PRO A 25 15.34 -4.29 9.96
C PRO A 25 14.82 -2.87 10.18
N HIS A 26 13.98 -2.35 9.27
CA HIS A 26 13.35 -1.04 9.35
C HIS A 26 11.96 -1.07 10.03
N GLY A 27 11.59 -2.20 10.63
CA GLY A 27 10.34 -2.34 11.40
C GLY A 27 9.12 -2.74 10.59
N VAL A 28 9.24 -2.99 9.29
CA VAL A 28 8.14 -3.40 8.43
C VAL A 28 7.87 -4.89 8.62
N THR A 29 6.75 -5.22 9.24
CA THR A 29 6.34 -6.61 9.50
C THR A 29 5.17 -7.04 8.62
N THR A 30 4.56 -6.10 7.90
CA THR A 30 3.51 -6.33 6.91
C THR A 30 3.74 -5.41 5.72
N ALA A 31 3.61 -5.95 4.52
CA ALA A 31 3.64 -5.17 3.29
C ALA A 31 2.48 -5.62 2.38
N ILE A 32 1.88 -4.65 1.68
CA ILE A 32 0.77 -4.89 0.75
C ILE A 32 1.28 -4.56 -0.64
N CYS A 33 1.49 -5.59 -1.47
CA CYS A 33 2.03 -5.43 -2.80
C CYS A 33 0.97 -5.59 -3.90
N ASP A 34 1.17 -4.86 -4.98
CA ASP A 34 0.55 -5.09 -6.27
C ASP A 34 1.61 -5.63 -7.25
N PRO A 35 1.58 -6.91 -7.63
CA PRO A 35 2.57 -7.49 -8.54
C PRO A 35 2.22 -7.22 -10.02
N HIS A 36 1.83 -6.00 -10.39
CA HIS A 36 1.33 -5.71 -11.73
C HIS A 36 2.43 -5.73 -12.79
N GLU A 37 3.68 -5.41 -12.46
CA GLU A 37 4.77 -5.45 -13.43
C GLU A 37 5.08 -6.88 -13.86
N ILE A 38 5.22 -7.81 -12.92
CA ILE A 38 5.42 -9.21 -13.28
C ILE A 38 4.16 -9.82 -13.93
N ALA A 39 2.98 -9.38 -13.50
CA ALA A 39 1.72 -9.77 -14.12
C ALA A 39 1.62 -9.24 -15.55
N ASN A 40 2.13 -8.05 -15.85
CA ASN A 40 2.20 -7.48 -17.19
C ASN A 40 3.13 -8.29 -18.12
N VAL A 41 4.11 -9.01 -17.57
CA VAL A 41 5.05 -9.87 -18.32
C VAL A 41 4.54 -11.31 -18.43
N LEU A 42 4.08 -11.89 -17.30
CA LEU A 42 3.79 -13.33 -17.17
C LEU A 42 2.30 -13.64 -16.92
N GLY A 43 1.44 -12.64 -16.86
CA GLY A 43 0.02 -12.82 -16.57
C GLY A 43 -0.23 -13.45 -15.19
N ALA A 44 -1.21 -14.33 -15.11
CA ALA A 44 -1.58 -15.04 -13.89
C ALA A 44 -0.45 -15.83 -13.24
N ALA A 45 0.57 -16.25 -14.02
CA ALA A 45 1.75 -16.93 -13.46
C ALA A 45 2.60 -16.00 -12.60
N GLY A 46 2.67 -14.70 -12.92
CA GLY A 46 3.33 -13.69 -12.10
C GLY A 46 2.62 -13.51 -10.74
N ILE A 47 1.29 -13.42 -10.75
CA ILE A 47 0.50 -13.36 -9.52
C ILE A 47 0.74 -14.61 -8.65
N ARG A 48 0.70 -15.80 -9.25
CA ARG A 48 0.96 -17.06 -8.54
C ARG A 48 2.34 -17.08 -7.90
N TYR A 49 3.36 -16.61 -8.59
CA TYR A 49 4.72 -16.51 -8.04
C TYR A 49 4.76 -15.67 -6.77
N PHE A 50 4.06 -14.52 -6.74
CA PHE A 50 3.99 -13.66 -5.56
C PHE A 50 3.22 -14.30 -4.40
N LEU A 51 2.12 -14.98 -4.70
CA LEU A 51 1.36 -15.72 -3.68
C LEU A 51 2.20 -16.85 -3.08
N ASP A 52 2.89 -17.65 -3.90
CA ASP A 52 3.79 -18.71 -3.44
C ASP A 52 4.97 -18.16 -2.62
N ALA A 53 5.52 -17.01 -3.01
CA ALA A 53 6.59 -16.34 -2.28
C ALA A 53 6.10 -15.80 -0.93
N SER A 54 4.89 -15.25 -0.87
CA SER A 54 4.29 -14.67 0.34
C SER A 54 4.11 -15.67 1.48
N GLU A 55 3.99 -16.95 1.17
CA GLU A 55 3.93 -18.03 2.16
C GLU A 55 5.31 -18.32 2.81
N ARG A 56 6.38 -17.78 2.26
CA ARG A 56 7.77 -18.07 2.65
C ARG A 56 8.49 -16.87 3.28
N THR A 57 7.93 -15.68 3.20
CA THR A 57 8.48 -14.47 3.84
C THR A 57 8.27 -14.50 5.34
N LEU A 58 9.17 -13.87 6.11
CA LEU A 58 9.03 -13.68 7.55
C LEU A 58 8.03 -12.57 7.87
N MET A 59 8.09 -11.45 7.14
CA MET A 59 7.03 -10.46 7.17
C MET A 59 5.77 -11.06 6.54
N ASP A 60 4.61 -10.50 6.87
CA ASP A 60 3.36 -10.88 6.21
C ASP A 60 3.19 -10.09 4.91
N LEU A 61 3.69 -10.65 3.81
CA LEU A 61 3.45 -10.10 2.49
C LEU A 61 2.01 -10.41 2.07
N ARG A 62 1.23 -9.36 1.87
CA ARG A 62 -0.15 -9.41 1.37
C ARG A 62 -0.19 -8.97 -0.08
N VAL A 63 -1.12 -9.52 -0.84
CA VAL A 63 -1.23 -9.26 -2.28
C VAL A 63 -2.59 -8.66 -2.58
N ASN A 64 -2.59 -7.50 -3.24
CA ASN A 64 -3.72 -7.03 -3.99
C ASN A 64 -3.60 -7.55 -5.42
N LEU A 65 -4.67 -8.07 -6.00
CA LEU A 65 -4.66 -8.61 -7.36
C LEU A 65 -4.67 -7.47 -8.38
N SER A 66 -3.74 -7.51 -9.32
CA SER A 66 -3.49 -6.42 -10.27
C SER A 66 -4.72 -6.10 -11.11
N SER A 67 -5.25 -4.90 -10.96
CA SER A 67 -6.50 -4.46 -11.58
C SER A 67 -6.35 -4.10 -13.06
N CYS A 68 -5.18 -3.55 -13.42
CA CYS A 68 -4.91 -2.92 -14.70
C CYS A 68 -3.66 -3.53 -15.36
N VAL A 69 -3.86 -4.65 -16.05
CA VAL A 69 -2.82 -5.34 -16.84
C VAL A 69 -3.38 -5.59 -18.24
N PRO A 70 -2.88 -4.88 -19.25
CA PRO A 70 -2.01 -3.69 -19.19
C PRO A 70 -2.70 -2.47 -18.55
N ALA A 71 -1.92 -1.47 -18.12
CA ALA A 71 -2.46 -0.24 -17.57
C ALA A 71 -3.26 0.54 -18.62
N THR A 72 -2.82 0.54 -19.87
CA THR A 72 -3.51 1.17 -21.00
C THR A 72 -3.52 0.28 -22.24
N ALA A 73 -4.43 0.57 -23.18
CA ALA A 73 -4.45 -0.11 -24.48
C ALA A 73 -3.32 0.33 -25.44
N PHE A 74 -2.53 1.34 -25.05
CA PHE A 74 -1.48 1.93 -25.91
C PHE A 74 -0.10 1.33 -25.67
N GLU A 75 0.07 0.54 -24.62
CA GLU A 75 1.36 -0.08 -24.30
C GLU A 75 1.49 -1.47 -24.90
N THR A 76 2.74 -1.91 -25.08
CA THR A 76 3.05 -3.30 -25.43
C THR A 76 3.13 -4.11 -24.14
N ALA A 77 2.21 -5.05 -23.96
CA ALA A 77 2.13 -5.91 -22.79
C ALA A 77 2.44 -7.37 -23.15
N GLY A 78 3.01 -8.09 -22.20
CA GLY A 78 3.22 -9.55 -22.29
C GLY A 78 1.95 -10.34 -21.98
N ALA A 79 1.01 -9.74 -21.25
CA ALA A 79 -0.26 -10.34 -20.88
C ALA A 79 -1.39 -9.32 -20.79
N ARG A 80 -2.61 -9.85 -20.76
CA ARG A 80 -3.84 -9.11 -20.39
C ARG A 80 -4.57 -9.91 -19.32
N LEU A 81 -5.02 -9.24 -18.27
CA LEU A 81 -5.81 -9.86 -17.21
C LEU A 81 -7.22 -9.27 -17.17
N GLU A 82 -8.18 -10.11 -17.30
CA GLU A 82 -9.59 -9.80 -17.10
C GLU A 82 -10.07 -10.37 -15.75
N VAL A 83 -11.34 -10.18 -15.41
CA VAL A 83 -11.87 -10.63 -14.11
C VAL A 83 -11.76 -12.14 -13.94
N GLU A 84 -11.96 -12.91 -15.01
CA GLU A 84 -11.89 -14.36 -15.02
C GLU A 84 -10.49 -14.91 -14.70
N ASP A 85 -9.44 -14.12 -15.02
CA ASP A 85 -8.06 -14.47 -14.71
C ASP A 85 -7.71 -14.22 -13.23
N LEU A 86 -8.41 -13.30 -12.57
CA LEU A 86 -8.19 -12.91 -11.17
C LEU A 86 -9.04 -13.73 -10.19
N GLU A 87 -10.25 -14.13 -10.58
CA GLU A 87 -11.18 -14.89 -9.72
C GLU A 87 -10.58 -16.13 -9.06
N PRO A 88 -9.72 -16.94 -9.74
CA PRO A 88 -9.10 -18.11 -9.12
C PRO A 88 -8.20 -17.82 -7.93
N PHE A 89 -7.73 -16.58 -7.78
CA PHE A 89 -6.85 -16.16 -6.69
C PHE A 89 -7.59 -15.42 -5.57
N ARG A 90 -8.83 -14.98 -5.80
CA ARG A 90 -9.56 -14.09 -4.88
C ARG A 90 -9.65 -14.63 -3.45
N ASP A 91 -9.87 -15.91 -3.29
CA ASP A 91 -10.06 -16.53 -1.99
C ASP A 91 -8.75 -17.03 -1.35
N HIS A 92 -7.58 -16.69 -1.94
CA HIS A 92 -6.30 -17.06 -1.35
C HIS A 92 -6.05 -16.28 -0.05
N PRO A 93 -5.57 -16.93 1.04
CA PRO A 93 -5.44 -16.29 2.37
C PRO A 93 -4.56 -15.04 2.41
N LYS A 94 -3.66 -14.89 1.45
CA LYS A 94 -2.77 -13.72 1.33
C LYS A 94 -3.35 -12.59 0.49
N VAL A 95 -4.44 -12.84 -0.25
CA VAL A 95 -5.11 -11.81 -1.03
C VAL A 95 -5.98 -10.95 -0.12
N ILE A 96 -5.89 -9.63 -0.27
CA ILE A 96 -6.71 -8.65 0.45
C ILE A 96 -7.83 -8.14 -0.45
N GLY A 97 -7.55 -7.93 -1.74
CA GLY A 97 -8.51 -7.37 -2.65
C GLY A 97 -7.92 -7.06 -4.03
N LEU A 98 -8.42 -5.99 -4.62
CA LEU A 98 -8.01 -5.51 -5.94
C LEU A 98 -6.99 -4.37 -5.78
N ALA A 99 -5.92 -4.44 -6.54
CA ALA A 99 -4.84 -3.46 -6.55
C ALA A 99 -5.28 -2.13 -7.18
N GLU A 100 -4.41 -1.16 -7.12
CA GLU A 100 -4.61 0.19 -7.60
C GLU A 100 -5.40 0.27 -8.92
N PHE A 101 -6.53 0.96 -8.87
CA PHE A 101 -7.42 1.04 -10.02
C PHE A 101 -7.07 2.25 -10.91
N MET A 102 -6.00 2.10 -11.72
CA MET A 102 -5.46 3.17 -12.57
C MET A 102 -6.45 3.63 -13.66
N ASN A 103 -7.34 2.74 -14.12
CA ASN A 103 -8.30 3.07 -15.17
C ASN A 103 -9.52 3.84 -14.63
N PHE A 104 -9.28 4.98 -13.92
CA PHE A 104 -10.38 5.83 -13.48
C PHE A 104 -11.23 6.40 -14.63
N PRO A 105 -10.69 6.68 -15.84
CA PRO A 105 -11.55 7.06 -16.96
C PRO A 105 -12.55 5.96 -17.33
N GLY A 106 -12.14 4.70 -17.30
CA GLY A 106 -13.03 3.56 -17.53
C GLY A 106 -14.12 3.43 -16.45
N VAL A 107 -13.79 3.70 -15.19
CA VAL A 107 -14.79 3.74 -14.09
C VAL A 107 -15.85 4.80 -14.38
N LEU A 108 -15.43 6.02 -14.72
CA LEU A 108 -16.33 7.15 -15.00
C LEU A 108 -17.17 6.91 -16.25
N ALA A 109 -16.57 6.31 -17.28
CA ALA A 109 -17.26 5.94 -18.52
C ALA A 109 -18.12 4.67 -18.36
N ARG A 110 -18.06 3.98 -17.21
CA ARG A 110 -18.74 2.70 -16.95
C ARG A 110 -18.31 1.61 -17.95
N ASP A 111 -17.01 1.54 -18.24
CA ASP A 111 -16.45 0.48 -19.07
C ASP A 111 -16.83 -0.90 -18.51
N PRO A 112 -17.38 -1.81 -19.32
CA PRO A 112 -17.85 -3.11 -18.83
C PRO A 112 -16.77 -3.94 -18.14
N GLY A 113 -15.52 -3.93 -18.63
CA GLY A 113 -14.40 -4.66 -18.03
C GLY A 113 -13.99 -4.07 -16.69
N ALA A 114 -13.92 -2.73 -16.59
CA ALA A 114 -13.65 -2.04 -15.34
C ALA A 114 -14.74 -2.34 -14.29
N ILE A 115 -16.01 -2.24 -14.67
CA ILE A 115 -17.13 -2.52 -13.76
C ILE A 115 -17.17 -3.98 -13.34
N ALA A 116 -16.85 -4.93 -14.23
CA ALA A 116 -16.80 -6.35 -13.90
C ALA A 116 -15.76 -6.65 -12.80
N LYS A 117 -14.55 -6.09 -12.94
CA LYS A 117 -13.48 -6.23 -11.92
C LYS A 117 -13.91 -5.63 -10.58
N LEU A 118 -14.43 -4.40 -10.57
CA LEU A 118 -14.91 -3.73 -9.35
C LEU A 118 -16.04 -4.52 -8.67
N ALA A 119 -16.99 -5.05 -9.43
CA ALA A 119 -18.10 -5.85 -8.90
C ALA A 119 -17.62 -7.17 -8.28
N ALA A 120 -16.64 -7.84 -8.90
CA ALA A 120 -16.08 -9.08 -8.40
C ALA A 120 -15.35 -8.91 -7.05
N PHE A 121 -14.77 -7.74 -6.79
CA PHE A 121 -14.00 -7.46 -5.58
C PHE A 121 -14.69 -6.49 -4.60
N GLN A 122 -15.97 -6.20 -4.78
CA GLN A 122 -16.70 -5.21 -3.98
C GLN A 122 -16.75 -5.50 -2.47
N ASP A 123 -16.58 -6.75 -2.05
CA ASP A 123 -16.61 -7.18 -0.65
C ASP A 123 -15.22 -7.17 0.01
N GLY A 124 -14.15 -6.94 -0.78
CA GLY A 124 -12.77 -6.79 -0.34
C GLY A 124 -12.29 -5.33 -0.37
N HIS A 125 -10.99 -5.18 -0.17
CA HIS A 125 -10.33 -3.89 -0.39
C HIS A 125 -10.21 -3.61 -1.88
N ILE A 126 -10.44 -2.36 -2.30
CA ILE A 126 -10.13 -1.88 -3.65
C ILE A 126 -9.23 -0.65 -3.49
N ASP A 127 -7.99 -0.80 -3.90
CA ASP A 127 -7.00 0.26 -3.86
C ASP A 127 -7.17 1.22 -5.03
N GLY A 128 -6.77 2.47 -4.86
CA GLY A 128 -6.95 3.52 -5.84
C GLY A 128 -5.64 4.11 -6.35
N HIS A 129 -5.76 4.68 -7.55
CA HIS A 129 -4.74 5.42 -8.25
C HIS A 129 -5.44 6.52 -9.05
N ALA A 130 -5.51 7.70 -8.49
CA ALA A 130 -6.35 8.77 -9.02
C ALA A 130 -5.64 10.14 -9.01
N PRO A 131 -4.50 10.28 -9.71
CA PRO A 131 -3.78 11.55 -9.76
C PRO A 131 -4.66 12.66 -10.31
N LEU A 132 -4.69 13.79 -9.60
CA LEU A 132 -5.43 15.03 -9.97
C LEU A 132 -6.96 14.85 -10.12
N LEU A 133 -7.51 13.70 -9.76
CA LEU A 133 -8.95 13.47 -9.83
C LEU A 133 -9.66 14.24 -8.72
N SER A 134 -10.64 15.07 -9.10
CA SER A 134 -11.31 16.00 -8.19
C SER A 134 -12.80 16.15 -8.50
N GLY A 135 -13.53 16.94 -7.74
CA GLY A 135 -14.91 17.34 -8.02
C GLY A 135 -15.88 16.14 -8.08
N LEU A 136 -16.77 16.16 -9.06
CA LEU A 136 -17.78 15.10 -9.25
C LEU A 136 -17.18 13.80 -9.78
N ASP A 137 -16.10 13.87 -10.54
CA ASP A 137 -15.42 12.70 -11.07
C ASP A 137 -14.81 11.88 -9.94
N LEU A 138 -14.21 12.53 -8.93
CA LEU A 138 -13.76 11.86 -7.71
C LEU A 138 -14.92 11.18 -6.97
N ASN A 139 -16.10 11.80 -6.92
CA ASN A 139 -17.28 11.17 -6.32
C ASN A 139 -17.70 9.90 -7.10
N GLY A 140 -17.62 9.95 -8.44
CA GLY A 140 -17.89 8.78 -9.28
C GLY A 140 -16.92 7.62 -9.01
N TYR A 141 -15.64 7.93 -8.86
CA TYR A 141 -14.59 6.96 -8.53
C TYR A 141 -14.82 6.34 -7.13
N LEU A 142 -15.10 7.16 -6.12
CA LEU A 142 -15.42 6.69 -4.76
C LEU A 142 -16.71 5.88 -4.68
N ALA A 143 -17.72 6.18 -5.53
CA ALA A 143 -18.95 5.41 -5.60
C ALA A 143 -18.73 3.96 -6.06
N ALA A 144 -17.62 3.71 -6.78
CA ALA A 144 -17.17 2.37 -7.15
C ALA A 144 -16.48 1.59 -6.01
N ARG A 145 -16.54 2.10 -4.77
CA ARG A 145 -15.94 1.53 -3.55
C ARG A 145 -14.42 1.57 -3.48
N ILE A 146 -13.76 2.34 -4.32
CA ILE A 146 -12.32 2.59 -4.23
C ILE A 146 -12.10 3.54 -3.06
N ARG A 147 -11.21 3.19 -2.09
CA ARG A 147 -11.16 3.87 -0.79
C ARG A 147 -9.80 4.46 -0.43
N THR A 148 -8.76 4.13 -1.15
CA THR A 148 -7.38 4.59 -0.90
C THR A 148 -6.84 5.32 -2.11
N ASP A 149 -5.83 6.16 -1.91
CA ASP A 149 -5.08 6.83 -2.98
C ASP A 149 -3.69 7.19 -2.50
N HIS A 150 -2.68 6.88 -3.31
CA HIS A 150 -1.27 7.21 -3.07
C HIS A 150 -0.71 8.24 -4.07
N GLU A 151 -1.55 8.72 -5.00
CA GLU A 151 -1.14 9.60 -6.10
C GLU A 151 -1.33 11.10 -5.83
N ALA A 152 -1.84 11.48 -4.66
CA ALA A 152 -1.92 12.89 -4.30
C ALA A 152 -0.50 13.48 -4.14
N THR A 153 -0.21 14.56 -4.85
CA THR A 153 1.08 15.25 -4.83
C THR A 153 1.03 16.63 -4.16
N THR A 154 -0.17 17.08 -3.80
CA THR A 154 -0.38 18.34 -3.06
C THR A 154 -1.30 18.13 -1.86
N ALA A 155 -1.11 18.96 -0.84
CA ALA A 155 -1.96 18.91 0.35
C ALA A 155 -3.43 19.26 0.04
N GLU A 156 -3.68 20.13 -0.93
CA GLU A 156 -5.03 20.50 -1.36
C GLU A 156 -5.76 19.31 -1.95
N GLU A 157 -5.12 18.57 -2.85
CA GLU A 157 -5.66 17.36 -3.45
C GLU A 157 -5.94 16.30 -2.38
N ALA A 158 -4.98 16.06 -1.48
CA ALA A 158 -5.14 15.11 -0.40
C ALA A 158 -6.30 15.49 0.55
N ARG A 159 -6.45 16.78 0.89
CA ARG A 159 -7.56 17.27 1.72
C ARG A 159 -8.93 17.09 1.06
N GLU A 160 -9.04 17.32 -0.25
CA GLU A 160 -10.30 17.07 -0.97
C GLU A 160 -10.66 15.59 -0.92
N LYS A 161 -9.69 14.69 -1.18
CA LYS A 161 -9.89 13.24 -1.13
C LYS A 161 -10.30 12.78 0.28
N LEU A 162 -9.61 13.25 1.33
CA LEU A 162 -9.97 13.00 2.73
C LEU A 162 -11.39 13.48 3.07
N ALA A 163 -11.74 14.70 2.66
CA ALA A 163 -13.06 15.27 2.93
C ALA A 163 -14.20 14.47 2.28
N LYS A 164 -13.90 13.70 1.24
CA LYS A 164 -14.83 12.80 0.55
C LYS A 164 -14.79 11.36 1.05
N GLY A 165 -13.99 11.09 2.10
CA GLY A 165 -13.92 9.78 2.76
C GLY A 165 -12.92 8.80 2.14
N MET A 166 -11.94 9.30 1.39
CA MET A 166 -10.82 8.52 0.88
C MET A 166 -9.68 8.49 1.91
N THR A 167 -9.02 7.37 2.09
CA THR A 167 -7.79 7.28 2.89
C THR A 167 -6.61 7.67 2.01
N ILE A 168 -5.74 8.53 2.52
CA ILE A 168 -4.53 8.96 1.81
C ILE A 168 -3.34 8.12 2.27
N LEU A 169 -2.62 7.56 1.30
CA LEU A 169 -1.36 6.89 1.52
C LEU A 169 -0.25 7.88 1.14
N ILE A 170 0.44 8.44 2.14
CA ILE A 170 1.58 9.33 1.90
C ILE A 170 2.71 8.47 1.33
N ARG A 171 3.14 8.82 0.12
CA ARG A 171 4.14 8.07 -0.64
C ARG A 171 5.54 8.66 -0.47
N GLU A 172 6.54 7.77 -0.26
CA GLU A 172 7.95 8.13 -0.29
C GLU A 172 8.76 6.99 -0.88
N GLY A 173 8.80 6.94 -2.20
CA GLY A 173 9.56 5.97 -2.98
C GLY A 173 10.96 6.47 -3.34
N SER A 174 11.59 5.80 -4.30
CA SER A 174 12.84 6.25 -4.92
C SER A 174 12.59 7.25 -6.04
N VAL A 175 11.46 7.12 -6.73
CA VAL A 175 11.06 7.97 -7.88
C VAL A 175 10.09 9.05 -7.44
N SER A 176 8.98 8.67 -6.84
CA SER A 176 7.95 9.59 -6.36
C SER A 176 8.14 9.85 -4.87
N LYS A 177 8.33 11.11 -4.51
CA LYS A 177 8.68 11.57 -3.14
C LYS A 177 7.71 12.66 -2.72
N ASP A 178 6.57 12.27 -2.17
CA ASP A 178 5.46 13.19 -1.87
C ASP A 178 5.33 13.51 -0.38
N LEU A 179 6.14 12.87 0.50
CA LEU A 179 6.06 13.03 1.94
C LEU A 179 6.18 14.49 2.38
N GLU A 180 7.11 15.24 1.81
CA GLU A 180 7.33 16.63 2.19
C GLU A 180 6.12 17.53 1.87
N ALA A 181 5.49 17.31 0.71
CA ALA A 181 4.31 18.04 0.27
C ALA A 181 3.05 17.68 1.07
N LEU A 182 3.01 16.42 1.57
CA LEU A 182 1.83 15.88 2.26
C LEU A 182 1.97 15.86 3.79
N ALA A 183 3.14 16.19 4.36
CA ALA A 183 3.37 16.10 5.80
C ALA A 183 2.33 16.88 6.63
N GLU A 184 1.88 18.04 6.13
CA GLU A 184 0.88 18.88 6.81
C GLU A 184 -0.53 18.29 6.82
N VAL A 185 -0.78 17.24 6.03
CA VAL A 185 -2.06 16.54 6.00
C VAL A 185 -2.20 15.58 7.18
N LEU A 186 -1.09 15.15 7.76
CA LEU A 186 -1.08 14.28 8.94
C LEU A 186 -1.28 15.10 10.20
N THR A 187 -2.50 15.17 10.68
CA THR A 187 -2.91 15.89 11.88
C THR A 187 -3.58 14.94 12.87
N PRO A 188 -3.82 15.37 14.13
CA PRO A 188 -4.62 14.57 15.07
C PRO A 188 -5.98 14.13 14.53
N ASP A 189 -6.63 14.98 13.74
CA ASP A 189 -7.97 14.73 13.21
C ASP A 189 -7.98 13.82 11.99
N THR A 190 -6.90 13.81 11.20
CA THR A 190 -6.78 13.04 9.98
C THR A 190 -5.98 11.74 10.12
N SER A 191 -5.21 11.59 11.20
CA SER A 191 -4.27 10.47 11.38
C SER A 191 -4.90 9.08 11.29
N SER A 192 -6.21 8.95 11.49
CA SER A 192 -6.95 7.70 11.31
C SER A 192 -7.26 7.36 9.84
N PHE A 193 -7.08 8.33 8.95
CA PHE A 193 -7.37 8.23 7.51
C PHE A 193 -6.13 8.52 6.66
N VAL A 194 -4.97 8.55 7.28
CA VAL A 194 -3.67 8.71 6.62
C VAL A 194 -2.82 7.50 6.93
N CYS A 195 -2.24 6.90 5.90
CA CYS A 195 -1.29 5.81 5.98
C CYS A 195 0.01 6.17 5.27
N LEU A 196 1.01 5.28 5.33
CA LEU A 196 2.29 5.45 4.68
C LEU A 196 2.53 4.33 3.67
N CYS A 197 3.14 4.65 2.54
CA CYS A 197 3.54 3.67 1.53
C CYS A 197 4.86 4.07 0.87
N THR A 198 5.55 3.11 0.28
CA THR A 198 6.81 3.35 -0.42
C THR A 198 6.69 3.29 -1.93
N ASP A 199 5.65 2.64 -2.46
CA ASP A 199 5.47 2.47 -3.91
C ASP A 199 6.72 1.81 -4.53
N ASP A 200 7.51 2.56 -5.28
CA ASP A 200 8.75 2.13 -5.94
C ASP A 200 9.98 2.52 -5.11
N ARG A 201 10.46 1.64 -4.23
CA ARG A 201 11.65 1.92 -3.42
C ARG A 201 12.72 0.86 -3.59
N ASN A 202 13.89 1.27 -4.07
CA ASN A 202 15.01 0.38 -4.36
C ASN A 202 15.85 0.06 -3.10
N PRO A 203 16.63 -1.05 -3.11
CA PRO A 203 17.39 -1.50 -1.94
C PRO A 203 18.50 -0.54 -1.50
N LEU A 204 19.06 0.27 -2.42
CA LEU A 204 20.09 1.25 -2.07
C LEU A 204 19.49 2.35 -1.19
N ASP A 205 18.35 2.91 -1.59
CA ASP A 205 17.67 3.92 -0.79
C ASP A 205 17.19 3.35 0.54
N ILE A 206 16.73 2.07 0.56
CA ILE A 206 16.39 1.40 1.81
C ILE A 206 17.61 1.32 2.73
N ALA A 207 18.78 0.93 2.21
CA ALA A 207 19.97 0.78 3.01
C ALA A 207 20.57 2.12 3.50
N GLU A 208 20.48 3.18 2.68
CA GLU A 208 21.08 4.48 2.99
C GLU A 208 20.14 5.41 3.78
N GLU A 209 18.85 5.41 3.46
CA GLU A 209 17.88 6.34 4.05
C GLU A 209 16.95 5.66 5.07
N GLY A 210 16.68 4.37 4.92
CA GLY A 210 15.67 3.60 5.64
C GLY A 210 14.42 3.34 4.81
N HIS A 211 13.35 2.91 5.47
CA HIS A 211 12.07 2.57 4.88
C HIS A 211 10.95 3.36 5.59
N LEU A 212 9.90 2.71 6.14
CA LEU A 212 8.86 3.41 6.89
C LEU A 212 9.38 4.08 8.17
N ASP A 213 10.44 3.58 8.79
CA ASP A 213 11.14 4.23 9.91
C ASP A 213 11.64 5.63 9.55
N SER A 214 12.19 5.79 8.35
CA SER A 214 12.61 7.08 7.81
C SER A 214 11.43 8.02 7.59
N MET A 215 10.31 7.51 7.06
CA MET A 215 9.10 8.31 6.85
C MET A 215 8.51 8.80 8.18
N VAL A 216 8.42 7.93 9.18
CA VAL A 216 7.95 8.28 10.52
C VAL A 216 8.83 9.38 11.13
N ARG A 217 10.15 9.20 11.12
CA ARG A 217 11.13 10.18 11.62
C ARG A 217 10.96 11.54 10.95
N ARG A 218 10.85 11.57 9.62
CA ARG A 218 10.71 12.80 8.84
C ARG A 218 9.37 13.51 9.11
N LEU A 219 8.28 12.78 9.25
CA LEU A 219 6.98 13.35 9.62
C LEU A 219 7.02 13.99 11.02
N ILE A 220 7.66 13.33 11.99
CA ILE A 220 7.86 13.88 13.34
C ILE A 220 8.72 15.15 13.28
N ALA A 221 9.80 15.12 12.54
CA ALA A 221 10.67 16.29 12.34
C ALA A 221 9.95 17.47 11.65
N ARG A 222 8.88 17.19 10.88
CA ARG A 222 7.99 18.20 10.27
C ARG A 222 6.86 18.67 11.19
N GLY A 223 6.81 18.18 12.43
CA GLY A 223 5.87 18.63 13.44
C GLY A 223 4.66 17.72 13.67
N ALA A 224 4.58 16.58 13.01
CA ALA A 224 3.58 15.57 13.36
C ALA A 224 3.85 15.05 14.78
N ARG A 225 2.79 14.84 15.57
CA ARG A 225 2.96 14.19 16.88
C ARG A 225 3.45 12.76 16.66
N PRO A 226 4.39 12.25 17.47
CA PRO A 226 4.87 10.87 17.33
C PRO A 226 3.72 9.84 17.27
N CYS A 227 2.71 9.97 18.14
CA CYS A 227 1.57 9.05 18.14
C CYS A 227 0.77 9.04 16.83
N ASP A 228 0.71 10.16 16.09
CA ASP A 228 0.00 10.24 14.81
C ASP A 228 0.83 9.61 13.69
N ALA A 229 2.14 9.85 13.67
CA ALA A 229 3.05 9.24 12.70
C ALA A 229 3.11 7.70 12.87
N TYR A 230 3.26 7.21 14.11
CA TYR A 230 3.21 5.76 14.38
C TYR A 230 1.84 5.15 14.08
N ARG A 231 0.75 5.89 14.32
CA ARG A 231 -0.60 5.44 13.98
C ARG A 231 -0.74 5.26 12.47
N ALA A 232 -0.28 6.23 11.68
CA ALA A 232 -0.31 6.15 10.22
C ALA A 232 0.49 4.94 9.68
N ALA A 233 1.64 4.64 10.30
CA ALA A 233 2.50 3.51 9.92
C ALA A 233 1.99 2.15 10.45
N SER A 234 0.93 2.08 11.25
CA SER A 234 0.51 0.83 11.88
C SER A 234 -1.00 0.66 11.96
N TRP A 235 -1.66 1.30 12.92
CA TRP A 235 -3.08 1.07 13.21
C TRP A 235 -3.99 1.56 12.07
N SER A 236 -3.74 2.75 11.54
CA SER A 236 -4.55 3.30 10.42
C SER A 236 -4.42 2.43 9.19
N ALA A 237 -3.21 1.97 8.88
CA ALA A 237 -2.93 1.02 7.81
C ALA A 237 -3.69 -0.31 8.01
N ALA A 238 -3.63 -0.89 9.21
CA ALA A 238 -4.36 -2.11 9.52
C ALA A 238 -5.87 -1.95 9.33
N VAL A 239 -6.44 -0.84 9.79
CA VAL A 239 -7.88 -0.54 9.67
C VAL A 239 -8.27 -0.34 8.22
N ALA A 240 -7.51 0.46 7.46
CA ALA A 240 -7.81 0.76 6.06
C ALA A 240 -7.86 -0.50 5.18
N PHE A 241 -6.97 -1.46 5.46
CA PHE A 241 -6.85 -2.72 4.71
C PHE A 241 -7.53 -3.92 5.38
N GLY A 242 -8.32 -3.69 6.43
CA GLY A 242 -9.11 -4.74 7.08
C GLY A 242 -8.30 -5.80 7.85
N LEU A 243 -7.06 -5.49 8.22
CA LEU A 243 -6.17 -6.37 8.99
C LEU A 243 -6.51 -6.28 10.48
N ARG A 244 -7.34 -7.18 10.97
CA ARG A 244 -7.98 -7.07 12.31
C ARG A 244 -7.14 -7.63 13.46
N ASP A 245 -5.96 -8.16 13.18
CA ASP A 245 -5.10 -8.87 14.14
C ASP A 245 -3.79 -8.13 14.43
N ARG A 246 -3.58 -6.94 13.88
CA ARG A 246 -2.33 -6.16 13.96
C ARG A 246 -2.57 -4.65 13.99
N GLY A 247 -1.48 -3.86 14.07
CA GLY A 247 -1.53 -2.40 14.11
C GLY A 247 -1.46 -1.83 15.52
N GLN A 248 -1.58 -2.67 16.56
CA GLN A 248 -1.38 -2.28 17.97
C GLN A 248 -0.80 -3.43 18.79
N VAL A 249 -0.22 -3.09 19.93
CA VAL A 249 0.26 -4.06 20.92
C VAL A 249 -0.86 -4.36 21.91
N ALA A 250 -1.50 -5.52 21.77
CA ALA A 250 -2.60 -5.92 22.64
C ALA A 250 -2.67 -7.44 22.80
N PRO A 251 -3.20 -7.95 23.93
CA PRO A 251 -3.40 -9.38 24.13
C PRO A 251 -4.28 -10.01 23.04
N GLY A 252 -3.86 -11.15 22.51
CA GLY A 252 -4.59 -11.86 21.45
C GLY A 252 -4.32 -11.35 20.02
N TRP A 253 -3.51 -10.30 19.88
CA TRP A 253 -3.09 -9.76 18.58
C TRP A 253 -1.79 -10.42 18.11
N ARG A 254 -1.55 -10.38 16.81
CA ARG A 254 -0.31 -10.85 16.20
C ARG A 254 0.88 -10.14 16.82
N ALA A 255 1.88 -10.89 17.23
CA ALA A 255 3.08 -10.32 17.84
C ALA A 255 4.04 -9.78 16.77
N ASP A 256 3.65 -8.66 16.16
CA ASP A 256 4.45 -7.84 15.27
C ASP A 256 4.89 -6.60 16.05
N LEU A 257 6.13 -6.59 16.54
CA LEU A 257 6.62 -5.57 17.47
C LEU A 257 7.87 -4.91 16.89
N VAL A 258 7.94 -3.60 17.03
CA VAL A 258 9.17 -2.82 16.78
C VAL A 258 9.61 -2.23 18.11
N LEU A 259 10.82 -2.56 18.52
CA LEU A 259 11.48 -1.97 19.68
C LEU A 259 12.34 -0.80 19.18
N LEU A 260 12.16 0.35 19.79
CA LEU A 260 12.84 1.57 19.40
C LEU A 260 13.77 2.04 20.50
N ASP A 261 14.98 2.52 20.13
CA ASP A 261 15.88 3.22 21.03
C ASP A 261 15.41 4.66 21.29
N ASP A 262 14.75 5.27 20.29
CA ASP A 262 14.26 6.63 20.36
C ASP A 262 12.97 6.78 19.55
N LEU A 263 11.96 7.42 20.14
CA LEU A 263 10.64 7.59 19.53
C LEU A 263 10.59 8.73 18.50
N GLU A 264 11.38 9.79 18.68
CA GLU A 264 11.36 10.92 17.75
C GLU A 264 12.19 10.61 16.51
N GLU A 265 13.34 9.96 16.71
CA GLU A 265 14.22 9.50 15.64
C GLU A 265 13.74 8.21 14.95
N CYS A 266 12.73 7.55 15.50
CA CYS A 266 12.25 6.24 15.04
C CYS A 266 13.41 5.26 14.84
N ARG A 267 14.34 5.21 15.80
CA ARG A 267 15.52 4.35 15.69
C ARG A 267 15.16 2.94 16.08
N VAL A 268 15.08 2.08 15.08
CA VAL A 268 14.72 0.68 15.27
C VAL A 268 15.88 -0.06 15.94
N HIS A 269 15.63 -0.65 17.11
CA HIS A 269 16.58 -1.49 17.85
C HIS A 269 16.44 -2.96 17.42
N SER A 270 15.24 -3.47 17.41
CA SER A 270 14.95 -4.84 17.01
C SER A 270 13.49 -5.00 16.60
N VAL A 271 13.22 -6.06 15.86
CA VAL A 271 11.90 -6.36 15.31
C VAL A 271 11.50 -7.78 15.67
N VAL A 272 10.24 -7.95 16.05
CA VAL A 272 9.61 -9.27 16.22
C VAL A 272 8.51 -9.38 15.18
N ALA A 273 8.63 -10.35 14.28
CA ALA A 273 7.64 -10.63 13.25
C ALA A 273 6.93 -11.97 13.54
N ALA A 274 5.61 -11.92 13.73
CA ALA A 274 4.81 -13.10 14.09
C ALA A 274 5.36 -13.87 15.33
N GLY A 275 5.89 -13.13 16.31
CA GLY A 275 6.47 -13.71 17.53
C GLY A 275 7.90 -14.25 17.38
N ARG A 276 8.55 -14.02 16.25
CA ARG A 276 9.95 -14.40 15.97
C ARG A 276 10.83 -13.16 16.00
N PRO A 277 11.89 -13.15 16.83
CA PRO A 277 12.85 -12.04 16.86
C PRO A 277 13.77 -12.05 15.65
#